data_08b747b311d7c15b3d04dcd1b90bb345
#
_entry.id   08b747b311d7c15b3d04dcd1b90bb345
#
_cell.length_a   1.000
_cell.length_b   1.000
_cell.length_c   1.000
_cell.angle_alpha   90.00
_cell.angle_beta   90.00
_cell.angle_gamma   90.00
#
_symmetry.space_group_name_H-M   'P 1'
#
loop_
_entity.id
_entity.type
_entity.pdbx_description
1 polymer ?
#
loop_
_entity_poly.entity_id
_entity_poly.type
_entity_poly.pdbx_seq_one_letter_code
_entity_poly.pdbx_strand_id
1 'polypeptide(L)'
;MASNDTCPVCRTAEIVCGKWTLLVIRDLAEGSSRFCELERSLEGISPRTLSLRLRALEEEGIVERHTFPEVPPRVEYALTEKGEALVPLVEDMRRYGRRWLSDEPAEVVPA
;
A
#
# COMPACT_ATOMS: atom_id res chain seq x y z
N MET A 1 30.67 -0.47 2.04
CA MET A 1 29.23 -0.58 2.23
C MET A 1 28.65 -1.50 1.18
N ALA A 2 27.86 -2.47 1.59
CA ALA A 2 27.26 -3.39 0.64
C ALA A 2 26.38 -2.63 -0.34
N SER A 3 26.47 -2.98 -1.59
CA SER A 3 25.63 -2.40 -2.62
C SER A 3 24.16 -2.75 -2.35
N ASN A 4 23.29 -1.77 -2.37
CA ASN A 4 21.85 -1.96 -2.22
C ASN A 4 21.27 -2.78 -3.38
N ASP A 5 22.01 -2.89 -4.49
CA ASP A 5 21.55 -3.56 -5.70
C ASP A 5 21.33 -5.05 -5.50
N THR A 6 22.02 -5.66 -4.54
CA THR A 6 21.94 -7.09 -4.30
C THR A 6 21.25 -7.46 -2.99
N CYS A 7 20.95 -6.49 -2.13
CA CYS A 7 20.30 -6.76 -0.86
C CYS A 7 18.79 -6.81 -1.00
N PRO A 8 18.14 -7.97 -0.79
CA PRO A 8 16.68 -8.05 -0.91
C PRO A 8 15.94 -7.10 0.03
N VAL A 9 16.45 -6.92 1.23
CA VAL A 9 15.82 -5.99 2.19
C VAL A 9 15.92 -4.57 1.70
N CYS A 10 17.11 -4.16 1.23
CA CYS A 10 17.31 -2.81 0.71
C CYS A 10 16.44 -2.54 -0.51
N ARG A 11 16.35 -3.50 -1.41
CA ARG A 11 15.55 -3.36 -2.63
C ARG A 11 14.07 -3.27 -2.32
N THR A 12 13.58 -4.07 -1.38
CA THR A 12 12.20 -4.01 -0.95
C THR A 12 11.90 -2.68 -0.25
N ALA A 13 12.81 -2.24 0.60
CA ALA A 13 12.66 -0.96 1.29
C ALA A 13 12.54 0.21 0.33
N GLU A 14 13.26 0.18 -0.80
CA GLU A 14 13.16 1.21 -1.82
C GLU A 14 11.74 1.33 -2.39
N ILE A 15 11.05 0.20 -2.53
CA ILE A 15 9.67 0.19 -3.03
C ILE A 15 8.70 0.67 -1.96
N VAL A 16 8.82 0.14 -0.74
CA VAL A 16 7.83 0.37 0.31
C VAL A 16 8.16 1.54 1.24
N CYS A 17 9.31 2.18 1.02
CA CYS A 17 9.72 3.31 1.83
C CYS A 17 8.73 4.46 1.68
N GLY A 18 8.30 5.01 2.81
CA GLY A 18 7.31 6.06 2.82
C GLY A 18 5.95 5.55 3.26
N LYS A 19 5.39 6.31 4.14
CA LYS A 19 4.12 6.01 4.81
C LYS A 19 2.99 5.70 3.82
N TRP A 20 2.86 6.54 2.80
CA TRP A 20 1.71 6.45 1.91
C TRP A 20 1.70 5.19 1.04
N THR A 21 2.88 4.71 0.63
CA THR A 21 2.98 3.52 -0.19
C THR A 21 2.40 2.29 0.51
N LEU A 22 2.82 2.06 1.76
CA LEU A 22 2.31 0.94 2.55
C LEU A 22 0.82 1.07 2.83
N LEU A 23 0.34 2.29 3.07
CA LEU A 23 -1.07 2.52 3.34
C LEU A 23 -1.94 2.30 2.10
N VAL A 24 -1.43 2.65 0.92
CA VAL A 24 -2.14 2.36 -0.33
C VAL A 24 -2.26 0.84 -0.53
N ILE A 25 -1.17 0.10 -0.32
CA ILE A 25 -1.19 -1.35 -0.43
C ILE A 25 -2.20 -1.95 0.54
N ARG A 26 -2.21 -1.48 1.78
CA ARG A 26 -3.18 -1.91 2.78
C ARG A 26 -4.61 -1.72 2.31
N ASP A 27 -4.93 -0.52 1.84
CA ASP A 27 -6.29 -0.19 1.44
C ASP A 27 -6.75 -0.95 0.22
N LEU A 28 -5.87 -1.16 -0.75
CA LEU A 28 -6.20 -1.98 -1.92
C LEU A 28 -6.45 -3.43 -1.51
N ALA A 29 -5.68 -3.95 -0.56
CA ALA A 29 -5.87 -5.30 -0.03
C ALA A 29 -7.21 -5.43 0.69
N GLU A 30 -7.71 -4.34 1.29
CA GLU A 30 -8.95 -4.33 2.06
C GLU A 30 -10.18 -4.02 1.20
N GLY A 31 -9.99 -3.83 -0.10
CA GLY A 31 -11.10 -3.70 -1.03
C GLY A 31 -11.34 -2.32 -1.60
N SER A 32 -10.65 -1.29 -1.15
CA SER A 32 -10.72 0.02 -1.79
C SER A 32 -10.09 -0.08 -3.17
N SER A 33 -10.78 0.38 -4.20
CA SER A 33 -10.28 0.25 -5.57
C SER A 33 -10.27 1.56 -6.34
N ARG A 34 -11.10 2.51 -5.95
CA ARG A 34 -11.21 3.77 -6.67
C ARG A 34 -10.37 4.86 -6.02
N PHE A 35 -9.91 5.79 -6.85
CA PHE A 35 -9.13 6.93 -6.39
C PHE A 35 -9.79 7.67 -5.22
N CYS A 36 -11.10 7.95 -5.36
CA CYS A 36 -11.82 8.68 -4.31
C CYS A 36 -11.93 7.88 -3.01
N GLU A 37 -12.00 6.56 -3.09
CA GLU A 37 -12.03 5.71 -1.90
C GLU A 37 -10.69 5.74 -1.18
N LEU A 38 -9.60 5.66 -1.94
CA LEU A 38 -8.25 5.75 -1.40
C LEU A 38 -8.00 7.12 -0.77
N GLU A 39 -8.40 8.16 -1.47
CA GLU A 39 -8.25 9.53 -0.98
C GLU A 39 -8.98 9.74 0.34
N ARG A 40 -10.18 9.21 0.45
CA ARG A 40 -10.98 9.33 1.66
C ARG A 40 -10.39 8.54 2.81
N SER A 41 -9.91 7.34 2.53
CA SER A 41 -9.31 6.46 3.55
C SER A 41 -7.96 6.97 4.03
N LEU A 42 -7.17 7.54 3.13
CA LEU A 42 -5.81 8.02 3.44
C LEU A 42 -5.87 9.48 3.87
N GLU A 43 -6.38 9.68 5.07
CA GLU A 43 -6.59 11.02 5.62
C GLU A 43 -5.31 11.85 5.61
N GLY A 44 -5.41 13.03 5.03
CA GLY A 44 -4.28 13.95 4.94
C GLY A 44 -3.46 13.83 3.66
N ILE A 45 -3.74 12.84 2.81
CA ILE A 45 -3.03 12.74 1.54
C ILE A 45 -3.61 13.74 0.53
N SER A 46 -2.74 14.42 -0.22
CA SER A 46 -3.20 15.27 -1.29
C SER A 46 -3.50 14.42 -2.54
N PRO A 47 -4.43 14.87 -3.39
CA PRO A 47 -4.69 14.16 -4.65
C PRO A 47 -3.43 14.00 -5.50
N ARG A 48 -2.56 14.99 -5.50
CA ARG A 48 -1.31 14.93 -6.23
C ARG A 48 -0.39 13.83 -5.70
N THR A 49 -0.25 13.75 -4.37
CA THR A 49 0.60 12.74 -3.75
C THR A 49 0.04 11.34 -4.03
N LEU A 50 -1.26 11.16 -3.89
CA LEU A 50 -1.89 9.87 -4.17
C LEU A 50 -1.67 9.47 -5.64
N SER A 51 -1.88 10.38 -6.56
CA SER A 51 -1.66 10.13 -7.99
C SER A 51 -0.23 9.69 -8.27
N LEU A 52 0.74 10.38 -7.67
CA LEU A 52 2.16 10.05 -7.85
C LEU A 52 2.49 8.68 -7.27
N ARG A 53 1.95 8.36 -6.10
CA ARG A 53 2.18 7.05 -5.47
C ARG A 53 1.59 5.92 -6.29
N LEU A 54 0.39 6.08 -6.78
CA LEU A 54 -0.26 5.07 -7.62
C LEU A 54 0.52 4.84 -8.90
N ARG A 55 0.98 5.92 -9.54
CA ARG A 55 1.78 5.80 -10.75
C ARG A 55 3.09 5.06 -10.49
N ALA A 56 3.77 5.40 -9.39
CA ALA A 56 5.01 4.73 -9.03
C ALA A 56 4.78 3.23 -8.79
N LEU A 57 3.69 2.88 -8.13
CA LEU A 57 3.35 1.48 -7.88
C LEU A 57 2.96 0.74 -9.16
N GLU A 58 2.31 1.40 -10.10
CA GLU A 58 2.07 0.82 -11.43
C GLU A 58 3.38 0.51 -12.15
N GLU A 59 4.31 1.46 -12.12
CA GLU A 59 5.61 1.31 -12.78
C GLU A 59 6.41 0.15 -12.18
N GLU A 60 6.28 -0.07 -10.88
CA GLU A 60 6.92 -1.17 -10.19
C GLU A 60 6.19 -2.51 -10.38
N GLY A 61 5.04 -2.49 -11.01
CA GLY A 61 4.25 -3.70 -11.19
C GLY A 61 3.53 -4.18 -9.95
N ILE A 62 3.36 -3.32 -8.95
CA ILE A 62 2.67 -3.63 -7.69
C ILE A 62 1.17 -3.44 -7.84
N VAL A 63 0.77 -2.47 -8.65
CA VAL A 63 -0.62 -2.07 -8.83
C VAL A 63 -0.96 -2.10 -10.32
N GLU A 64 -2.16 -2.53 -10.64
CA GLU A 64 -2.76 -2.45 -11.97
C GLU A 64 -3.83 -1.37 -11.98
N ARG A 65 -3.91 -0.66 -13.10
CA ARG A 65 -4.94 0.33 -13.32
C ARG A 65 -5.87 -0.18 -14.40
N HIS A 66 -7.14 -0.28 -14.09
CA HIS A 66 -8.18 -0.73 -15.03
C HIS A 66 -9.13 0.40 -15.34
N THR A 67 -9.26 0.73 -16.62
CA THR A 67 -10.19 1.75 -17.08
C THR A 67 -11.38 1.08 -17.73
N PHE A 68 -12.58 1.44 -17.28
CA PHE A 68 -13.83 0.91 -17.83
C PHE A 68 -14.47 1.97 -18.72
N PRO A 69 -14.88 1.61 -19.96
CA PRO A 69 -15.45 2.56 -20.89
C PRO A 69 -16.90 2.88 -20.55
N GLU A 70 -17.07 3.67 -19.53
CA GLU A 70 -18.37 4.14 -19.06
C GLU A 70 -18.44 5.66 -19.20
N VAL A 71 -19.61 6.23 -18.96
CA VAL A 71 -19.80 7.67 -18.96
C VAL A 71 -20.40 8.05 -17.60
N PRO A 72 -19.64 8.69 -16.71
CA PRO A 72 -18.22 9.03 -16.83
C PRO A 72 -17.31 7.80 -16.77
N PRO A 73 -16.09 7.87 -17.29
CA PRO A 73 -15.17 6.75 -17.25
C PRO A 73 -14.88 6.32 -15.81
N ARG A 74 -14.84 5.01 -15.58
CA ARG A 74 -14.52 4.47 -14.28
C ARG A 74 -13.10 3.90 -14.29
N VAL A 75 -12.31 4.26 -13.30
CA VAL A 75 -10.96 3.75 -13.15
C VAL A 75 -10.88 3.04 -11.80
N GLU A 76 -10.35 1.83 -11.82
CA GLU A 76 -10.13 1.06 -10.61
C GLU A 76 -8.68 0.60 -10.54
N TYR A 77 -8.17 0.51 -9.32
CA TYR A 77 -6.83 0.05 -9.03
C TYR A 77 -6.92 -1.28 -8.28
N ALA A 78 -6.00 -2.17 -8.57
CA ALA A 78 -5.94 -3.48 -7.91
C ALA A 78 -4.48 -3.87 -7.72
N LEU A 79 -4.23 -4.68 -6.69
CA LEU A 79 -2.91 -5.26 -6.49
C LEU A 79 -2.67 -6.35 -7.54
N THR A 80 -1.46 -6.36 -8.08
CA THR A 80 -0.99 -7.47 -8.91
C THR A 80 -0.57 -8.64 -8.02
N GLU A 81 -0.17 -9.76 -8.62
CA GLU A 81 0.41 -10.87 -7.86
C GLU A 81 1.62 -10.38 -7.04
N LYS A 82 2.47 -9.58 -7.65
CA LYS A 82 3.63 -8.99 -6.98
C LYS A 82 3.22 -8.09 -5.82
N GLY A 83 2.13 -7.32 -6.00
CA GLY A 83 1.58 -6.49 -4.94
C GLY A 83 0.95 -7.30 -3.83
N GLU A 84 0.22 -8.36 -4.17
CA GLU A 84 -0.38 -9.24 -3.17
C GLU A 84 0.68 -9.87 -2.28
N ALA A 85 1.86 -10.12 -2.83
CA ALA A 85 2.97 -10.69 -2.07
C ALA A 85 3.48 -9.75 -0.97
N LEU A 86 3.14 -8.47 -1.03
CA LEU A 86 3.50 -7.50 0.02
C LEU A 86 2.46 -7.44 1.15
N VAL A 87 1.30 -8.05 0.97
CA VAL A 87 0.25 -8.02 2.00
C VAL A 87 0.70 -8.63 3.32
N PRO A 88 1.41 -9.77 3.34
CA PRO A 88 1.95 -10.31 4.60
C PRO A 88 2.85 -9.35 5.35
N LEU A 89 3.63 -8.53 4.63
CA LEU A 89 4.46 -7.51 5.26
C LEU A 89 3.60 -6.48 6.00
N VAL A 90 2.54 -6.02 5.35
CA VAL A 90 1.60 -5.07 5.97
C VAL A 90 0.95 -5.69 7.19
N GLU A 91 0.55 -6.95 7.11
CA GLU A 91 -0.06 -7.64 8.25
C GLU A 91 0.93 -7.80 9.41
N ASP A 92 2.19 -8.09 9.13
CA ASP A 92 3.22 -8.16 10.15
C ASP A 92 3.45 -6.80 10.81
N MET A 93 3.42 -5.73 10.04
CA MET A 93 3.52 -4.38 10.57
C MET A 93 2.33 -4.04 11.46
N ARG A 94 1.13 -4.44 11.06
CA ARG A 94 -0.07 -4.25 11.87
C ARG A 94 0.05 -4.97 13.21
N ARG A 95 0.52 -6.20 13.19
CA ARG A 95 0.73 -7.02 14.38
C ARG A 95 1.75 -6.40 15.31
N TYR A 96 2.86 -5.95 14.73
CA TYR A 96 3.91 -5.26 15.49
C TYR A 96 3.37 -4.00 16.17
N GLY A 97 2.63 -3.20 15.40
CA GLY A 97 2.08 -1.93 15.90
C GLY A 97 1.09 -2.15 17.04
N ARG A 98 0.24 -3.15 16.91
CA ARG A 98 -0.73 -3.47 17.97
C ARG A 98 -0.05 -3.91 19.25
N ARG A 99 0.99 -4.71 19.13
CA ARG A 99 1.69 -5.25 20.29
C ARG A 99 2.53 -4.20 20.99
N TRP A 100 3.23 -3.38 20.24
CA TRP A 100 4.30 -2.55 20.81
C TRP A 100 4.04 -1.05 20.79
N LEU A 101 3.17 -0.57 19.94
CA LEU A 101 2.98 0.86 19.69
C LEU A 101 1.56 1.34 19.98
N SER A 102 0.64 0.44 20.25
CA SER A 102 -0.75 0.81 20.46
C SER A 102 -0.95 1.31 21.90
N ASP A 103 -1.67 2.41 22.05
CA ASP A 103 -2.12 2.94 23.33
C ASP A 103 -3.46 2.34 23.76
N GLU A 104 -4.04 1.49 22.94
CA GLU A 104 -5.29 0.84 23.26
C GLU A 104 -5.08 -0.19 24.39
N PRO A 105 -6.10 -0.37 25.27
CA PRO A 105 -6.00 -1.42 26.27
C PRO A 105 -5.76 -2.72 25.55
N ALA A 106 -4.81 -3.47 26.10
CA ALA A 106 -4.30 -4.68 25.48
C ALA A 106 -5.41 -5.62 25.04
N GLU A 107 -5.74 -5.57 23.75
CA GLU A 107 -6.33 -6.72 23.15
C GLU A 107 -5.28 -7.81 23.23
N VAL A 108 -5.65 -8.94 23.78
CA VAL A 108 -4.76 -10.08 23.76
C VAL A 108 -4.61 -10.47 22.30
N VAL A 109 -3.53 -10.00 21.71
CA VAL A 109 -3.18 -10.43 20.37
C VAL A 109 -2.62 -11.83 20.53
N PRO A 110 -3.28 -12.83 19.96
CA PRO A 110 -2.71 -14.17 19.97
C PRO A 110 -1.35 -14.10 19.30
N ALA A 111 -0.39 -14.64 19.94
CA ALA A 111 0.97 -14.68 19.44
C ALA A 111 1.04 -15.32 18.07
#